data_eb2f3d550b4a1932d3b5ce68de8ac82e
#
_entry.id   eb2f3d550b4a1932d3b5ce68de8ac82e
#
_cell.length_a   1.000
_cell.length_b   1.000
_cell.length_c   1.000
_cell.angle_alpha   90.00
_cell.angle_beta   90.00
_cell.angle_gamma   90.00
#
_symmetry.space_group_name_H-M   'P 1'
#
loop_
_entity.id
_entity.type
_entity.pdbx_description
1 polymer ?
#
loop_
_entity_poly.entity_id
_entity_poly.type
_entity_poly.pdbx_seq_one_letter_code
_entity_poly.pdbx_strand_id
1 'polypeptide(L)'
;MKVTILDMTGNWEQDATLSDDVPLREVTVALLRELGLPERDPSGEKVSYGVCIDGQDNLLDPARTLRENNVREGTRLRLLAALIAS
;
A
#
# COMPACT_ATOMS: atom_id res chain seq x y z
N MET A 1 9.08 -5.78 9.20
CA MET A 1 8.90 -4.36 9.56
C MET A 1 7.45 -4.12 9.95
N LYS A 2 7.24 -3.57 11.12
CA LYS A 2 5.89 -3.27 11.62
C LYS A 2 5.52 -1.84 11.25
N VAL A 3 4.37 -1.66 10.60
CA VAL A 3 3.88 -0.36 10.14
C VAL A 3 2.38 -0.27 10.44
N THR A 4 1.82 0.93 10.34
CA THR A 4 0.38 1.15 10.42
C THR A 4 -0.14 1.49 9.03
N ILE A 5 -1.15 0.77 8.57
CA ILE A 5 -1.76 0.98 7.25
C ILE A 5 -3.05 1.79 7.45
N LEU A 6 -3.21 2.85 6.66
CA LEU A 6 -4.42 3.67 6.66
C LEU A 6 -5.11 3.55 5.30
N ASP A 7 -6.45 3.73 5.29
CA ASP A 7 -7.16 3.85 4.03
C ASP A 7 -6.91 5.24 3.41
N MET A 8 -7.48 5.47 2.22
CA MET A 8 -7.30 6.72 1.48
C MET A 8 -7.77 7.94 2.28
N THR A 9 -8.82 7.79 3.09
CA THR A 9 -9.41 8.89 3.87
C THR A 9 -8.79 9.03 5.26
N GLY A 10 -8.05 8.03 5.72
CA GLY A 10 -7.51 8.00 7.07
C GLY A 10 -8.51 7.58 8.15
N ASN A 11 -9.73 7.18 7.77
CA ASN A 11 -10.78 6.78 8.71
C ASN A 11 -10.58 5.38 9.27
N TRP A 12 -9.77 4.56 8.61
CA TRP A 12 -9.49 3.19 9.00
C TRP A 12 -7.98 3.01 9.11
N GLU A 13 -7.56 2.30 10.13
CA GLU A 13 -6.14 1.98 10.27
C GLU A 13 -5.97 0.60 10.88
N GLN A 14 -4.90 -0.06 10.51
CA GLN A 14 -4.55 -1.38 11.01
C GLN A 14 -3.04 -1.54 11.04
N ASP A 15 -2.52 -2.10 12.11
CA ASP A 15 -1.11 -2.46 12.19
C ASP A 15 -0.85 -3.70 11.32
N ALA A 16 0.28 -3.71 10.66
CA ALA A 16 0.69 -4.81 9.80
C ALA A 16 2.19 -5.03 9.90
N THR A 17 2.62 -6.30 9.79
CA THR A 17 4.03 -6.64 9.67
C THR A 17 4.29 -6.98 8.22
N LEU A 18 5.15 -6.20 7.58
CA LEU A 18 5.46 -6.33 6.16
C LEU A 18 6.91 -6.74 5.96
N SER A 19 7.16 -7.46 4.87
CA SER A 19 8.51 -7.82 4.45
C SER A 19 9.25 -6.58 3.97
N ASP A 20 10.50 -6.39 4.40
CA ASP A 20 11.29 -5.22 4.01
C ASP A 20 12.44 -5.57 3.04
N ASP A 21 12.49 -6.82 2.59
CA ASP A 21 13.55 -7.33 1.71
C ASP A 21 13.04 -7.70 0.30
N VAL A 22 11.77 -7.43 0.00
CA VAL A 22 11.18 -7.66 -1.33
C VAL A 22 10.64 -6.35 -1.88
N PRO A 23 10.47 -6.22 -3.21
CA PRO A 23 9.92 -5.00 -3.80
C PRO A 23 8.54 -4.66 -3.24
N LEU A 24 8.26 -3.38 -3.09
CA LEU A 24 7.00 -2.89 -2.54
C LEU A 24 5.78 -3.44 -3.29
N ARG A 25 5.88 -3.63 -4.61
CA ARG A 25 4.74 -4.19 -5.38
C ARG A 25 4.34 -5.57 -4.89
N GLU A 26 5.29 -6.41 -4.47
CA GLU A 26 4.98 -7.73 -3.92
C GLU A 26 4.39 -7.63 -2.53
N VAL A 27 4.90 -6.73 -1.72
CA VAL A 27 4.36 -6.43 -0.39
C VAL A 27 2.92 -5.94 -0.51
N THR A 28 2.65 -5.07 -1.47
CA THR A 28 1.32 -4.51 -1.70
C THR A 28 0.33 -5.61 -2.08
N VAL A 29 0.70 -6.53 -2.96
CA VAL A 29 -0.17 -7.65 -3.35
C VAL A 29 -0.52 -8.51 -2.13
N ALA A 30 0.46 -8.85 -1.31
CA ALA A 30 0.23 -9.64 -0.10
C ALA A 30 -0.68 -8.89 0.88
N LEU A 31 -0.46 -7.60 1.05
CA LEU A 31 -1.26 -6.75 1.95
C LEU A 31 -2.72 -6.68 1.48
N LEU A 32 -2.96 -6.49 0.19
CA LEU A 32 -4.30 -6.43 -0.36
C LEU A 32 -5.07 -7.73 -0.12
N ARG A 33 -4.40 -8.87 -0.23
CA ARG A 33 -5.00 -10.17 0.05
C ARG A 33 -5.37 -10.33 1.51
N GLU A 34 -4.49 -9.93 2.42
CA GLU A 34 -4.76 -9.97 3.86
C GLU A 34 -5.94 -9.07 4.25
N LEU A 35 -6.03 -7.90 3.64
CA LEU A 35 -7.10 -6.95 3.93
C LEU A 35 -8.40 -7.29 3.19
N GLY A 36 -8.38 -8.24 2.26
CA GLY A 36 -9.54 -8.60 1.48
C GLY A 36 -9.98 -7.51 0.51
N LEU A 37 -9.07 -6.65 0.08
CA LEU A 37 -9.38 -5.56 -0.84
C LEU A 37 -9.48 -6.08 -2.27
N PRO A 38 -10.43 -5.57 -3.08
CA PRO A 38 -10.66 -6.06 -4.42
C PRO A 38 -9.55 -5.64 -5.38
N GLU A 39 -9.18 -6.54 -6.28
CA GLU A 39 -8.26 -6.25 -7.38
C GLU A 39 -9.02 -5.64 -8.58
N ARG A 40 -10.34 -5.79 -8.61
CA ARG A 40 -11.22 -5.25 -9.65
C ARG A 40 -12.42 -4.60 -9.02
N ASP A 41 -12.93 -3.56 -9.69
CA ASP A 41 -14.17 -2.92 -9.26
C ASP A 41 -15.39 -3.76 -9.71
N PRO A 42 -16.63 -3.39 -9.32
CA PRO A 42 -17.82 -4.13 -9.72
C PRO A 42 -18.05 -4.17 -11.24
N SER A 43 -17.46 -3.25 -12.00
CA SER A 43 -17.56 -3.26 -13.47
C SER A 43 -16.52 -4.16 -14.13
N GLY A 44 -15.61 -4.75 -13.37
CA GLY A 44 -14.56 -5.63 -13.88
C GLY A 44 -13.27 -4.93 -14.23
N GLU A 45 -13.16 -3.62 -14.03
CA GLU A 45 -11.95 -2.88 -14.32
C GLU A 45 -10.91 -3.08 -13.21
N LYS A 46 -9.64 -3.11 -13.60
CA LYS A 46 -8.54 -3.25 -12.65
C LYS A 46 -8.44 -2.04 -11.75
N VAL A 47 -8.25 -2.30 -10.46
CA VAL A 47 -7.94 -1.27 -9.47
C VAL A 47 -6.45 -1.38 -9.16
N SER A 48 -5.73 -0.28 -9.34
CA SER A 48 -4.33 -0.16 -8.94
C SER A 48 -4.25 0.49 -7.57
N TYR A 49 -3.32 0.03 -6.75
CA TYR A 49 -3.08 0.61 -5.43
C TYR A 49 -1.67 1.17 -5.37
N GLY A 50 -1.58 2.43 -4.94
CA GLY A 50 -0.31 3.04 -4.60
C GLY A 50 -0.18 3.15 -3.10
N VAL A 51 1.04 3.36 -2.63
CA VAL A 51 1.34 3.53 -1.21
C VAL A 51 2.14 4.82 -1.05
N CYS A 52 1.76 5.62 -0.06
CA CYS A 52 2.55 6.79 0.33
C CYS A 52 2.73 6.81 1.84
N ILE A 53 3.73 7.56 2.30
CA ILE A 53 3.90 7.82 3.73
C ILE A 53 2.85 8.86 4.13
N ASP A 54 2.13 8.62 5.23
CA ASP A 54 1.11 9.54 5.68
C ASP A 54 1.69 10.95 5.87
N GLY A 55 1.01 11.94 5.32
CA GLY A 55 1.49 13.33 5.31
C GLY A 55 2.36 13.70 4.14
N GLN A 56 2.71 12.76 3.27
CA GLN A 56 3.49 13.01 2.06
C GLN A 56 2.63 12.77 0.82
N ASP A 57 2.88 13.54 -0.24
CA ASP A 57 2.09 13.48 -1.47
C ASP A 57 2.66 12.51 -2.51
N ASN A 58 3.93 12.10 -2.36
CA ASN A 58 4.61 11.26 -3.35
C ASN A 58 4.35 9.79 -3.09
N LEU A 59 3.99 9.07 -4.15
CA LEU A 59 3.90 7.61 -4.08
C LEU A 59 5.27 7.00 -3.92
N LEU A 60 5.34 5.92 -3.15
CA LEU A 60 6.57 5.15 -3.01
C LEU A 60 6.85 4.37 -4.29
N ASP A 61 8.13 4.11 -4.55
CA ASP A 61 8.56 3.37 -5.74
C ASP A 61 8.25 1.87 -5.57
N PRO A 62 7.36 1.29 -6.39
CA PRO A 62 7.00 -0.13 -6.26
C PRO A 62 8.13 -1.10 -6.62
N ALA A 63 9.15 -0.63 -7.32
CA ALA A 63 10.31 -1.47 -7.67
C ALA A 63 11.32 -1.58 -6.53
N ARG A 64 11.20 -0.74 -5.50
CA ARG A 64 12.12 -0.71 -4.38
C ARG A 64 11.48 -1.34 -3.13
N THR A 65 12.31 -1.75 -2.20
CA THR A 65 11.85 -2.27 -0.90
C THR A 65 11.30 -1.13 -0.04
N LEU A 66 10.61 -1.50 1.05
CA LEU A 66 10.15 -0.50 2.02
C LEU A 66 11.32 0.30 2.57
N ARG A 67 12.41 -0.38 2.92
CA ARG A 67 13.61 0.26 3.46
C ARG A 67 14.22 1.25 2.46
N GLU A 68 14.29 0.86 1.20
CA GLU A 68 14.80 1.73 0.13
C GLU A 68 13.90 2.94 -0.13
N ASN A 69 12.62 2.82 0.24
CA ASN A 69 11.66 3.92 0.19
C ASN A 69 11.65 4.77 1.47
N ASN A 70 12.63 4.60 2.35
CA ASN A 70 12.76 5.30 3.63
C ASN A 70 11.63 5.01 4.63
N VAL A 71 10.99 3.86 4.51
CA VAL A 71 10.00 3.40 5.48
C VAL A 71 10.73 2.73 6.63
N ARG A 72 10.30 3.01 7.85
CA ARG A 72 10.91 2.49 9.09
C ARG A 72 9.85 1.86 9.98
N GLU A 73 10.30 1.17 11.03
CA GLU A 73 9.39 0.66 12.06
C GLU A 73 8.47 1.77 12.57
N GLY A 74 7.19 1.48 12.63
CA GLY A 74 6.21 2.42 13.13
C GLY A 74 5.73 3.46 12.13
N THR A 75 6.25 3.46 10.90
CA THR A 75 5.80 4.40 9.87
C THR A 75 4.32 4.16 9.56
N ARG A 76 3.58 5.25 9.35
CA ARG A 76 2.18 5.23 8.93
C ARG A 76 2.14 5.32 7.41
N LEU A 77 1.57 4.31 6.77
CA LEU A 77 1.45 4.23 5.31
C LEU A 77 -0.02 4.36 4.91
N ARG A 78 -0.28 5.11 3.85
CA ARG A 78 -1.62 5.30 3.31
C ARG A 78 -1.76 4.57 1.98
N LEU A 79 -2.82 3.78 1.84
CA LEU A 79 -3.17 3.12 0.58
C LEU A 79 -4.03 4.06 -0.25
N LEU A 80 -3.65 4.22 -1.51
CA LEU A 80 -4.41 5.01 -2.47
C LEU A 80 -4.88 4.08 -3.58
N ALA A 81 -6.18 4.09 -3.87
CA ALA A 81 -6.75 3.29 -4.94
C ALA A 81 -7.04 4.18 -6.15
N ALA A 82 -6.71 3.68 -7.33
CA ALA A 82 -7.02 4.35 -8.58
C ALA A 82 -7.50 3.33 -9.61
N LEU A 83 -8.49 3.71 -10.41
CA LEU A 83 -8.91 2.88 -11.54
C LEU A 83 -7.90 3.02 -12.67
N ILE A 84 -7.50 1.89 -13.23
CA ILE A 84 -6.67 1.87 -14.42
C ILE A 84 -7.62 1.73 -15.62
N ALA A 85 -7.74 2.78 -16.39
CA ALA A 85 -8.46 2.71 -17.67
C ALA A 85 -7.62 1.87 -18.63
N SER A 86 -8.17 0.78 -19.08
CA SER A 86 -7.54 -0.08 -20.07
C SER A 86 -7.73 0.45 -21.49
#